data_16a727cd008e72964aa68e7e486cec7b
#
_entry.id   16a727cd008e72964aa68e7e486cec7b
#
_cell.length_a   1.000
_cell.length_b   1.000
_cell.length_c   1.000
_cell.angle_alpha   90.00
_cell.angle_beta   90.00
_cell.angle_gamma   90.00
#
_symmetry.space_group_name_H-M   'P 1'
#
loop_
_entity.id
_entity.type
_entity.pdbx_description
1 polymer ?
#
loop_
_entity_poly.entity_id
_entity_poly.type
_entity_poly.pdbx_seq_one_letter_code
_entity_poly.pdbx_strand_id
1 'polypeptide(L)'
;MSMFYGFTSSKIWQNSRGSNLLDTGAHFYDVYETKDKKYISIGSIEPQFYALLLEKANIQDPDFDDQMNREKWPLLKDKIEDIFQTKTRDEWCNLMEGTDVCFSPVLSINEAPTHQHNIDRETFVEIDGVVQPNVAPRFSRTESKIKGPSAINGEHNETALMEWGISEEKVKSIF
;
A
#
# COMPACT_ATOMS: atom_id res chain seq x y z
N MET A 1 -5.82 -6.17 17.73
CA MET A 1 -6.69 -5.36 18.63
C MET A 1 -6.05 -5.09 20.00
N SER A 2 -5.34 -6.05 20.65
CA SER A 2 -4.69 -5.84 21.97
C SER A 2 -3.73 -4.64 22.02
N MET A 3 -2.97 -4.38 20.96
CA MET A 3 -2.05 -3.24 20.87
C MET A 3 -2.76 -1.89 21.06
N PHE A 4 -3.93 -1.67 20.45
CA PHE A 4 -4.70 -0.42 20.59
C PHE A 4 -5.23 -0.23 22.01
N TYR A 5 -5.65 -1.30 22.68
CA TYR A 5 -6.03 -1.21 24.09
C TYR A 5 -4.83 -0.85 24.98
N GLY A 6 -3.63 -1.37 24.67
CA GLY A 6 -2.38 -0.96 25.32
C GLY A 6 -2.10 0.53 25.13
N PHE A 7 -2.21 1.03 23.92
CA PHE A 7 -2.01 2.47 23.61
C PHE A 7 -3.03 3.35 24.31
N THR A 8 -4.29 2.94 24.35
CA THR A 8 -5.36 3.67 25.05
C THR A 8 -5.13 3.71 26.54
N SER A 9 -4.77 2.59 27.18
CA SER A 9 -4.50 2.53 28.62
C SER A 9 -3.26 3.34 29.02
N SER A 10 -2.27 3.42 28.13
CA SER A 10 -1.07 4.25 28.29
C SER A 10 -1.28 5.73 27.92
N LYS A 11 -2.50 6.12 27.54
CA LYS A 11 -2.87 7.48 27.11
C LYS A 11 -2.08 7.98 25.86
N ILE A 12 -1.52 7.06 25.10
CA ILE A 12 -0.80 7.35 23.85
C ILE A 12 -1.81 7.51 22.69
N TRP A 13 -2.93 6.78 22.75
CA TRP A 13 -3.99 6.82 21.75
C TRP A 13 -5.19 7.63 22.21
N GLN A 14 -5.65 8.55 21.37
CA GLN A 14 -6.87 9.34 21.54
C GLN A 14 -7.98 8.80 20.67
N ASN A 15 -9.23 8.92 21.13
CA ASN A 15 -10.41 8.41 20.40
C ASN A 15 -10.82 9.31 19.22
N SER A 16 -10.20 10.48 19.08
CA SER A 16 -10.40 11.37 17.96
C SER A 16 -9.69 10.83 16.73
N ARG A 17 -10.41 10.68 15.63
CA ARG A 17 -9.86 10.22 14.35
C ARG A 17 -8.89 11.24 13.78
N GLY A 18 -7.78 10.78 13.19
CA GLY A 18 -6.79 11.66 12.57
C GLY A 18 -5.99 12.51 13.57
N SER A 19 -5.85 12.04 14.82
CA SER A 19 -5.11 12.76 15.86
C SER A 19 -3.94 11.97 16.46
N ASN A 20 -3.73 10.74 15.99
CA ASN A 20 -2.70 9.84 16.50
C ASN A 20 -1.56 9.66 15.48
N LEU A 21 -0.49 9.03 15.93
CA LEU A 21 0.70 8.78 15.10
C LEU A 21 0.37 7.97 13.84
N LEU A 22 -0.47 6.94 13.96
CA LEU A 22 -0.71 5.94 12.91
C LEU A 22 -2.10 6.08 12.23
N ASP A 23 -2.81 7.16 12.49
CA ASP A 23 -4.13 7.42 11.90
C ASP A 23 -4.19 8.76 11.16
N THR A 24 -3.09 9.14 10.55
CA THR A 24 -2.91 10.39 9.79
C THR A 24 -2.83 11.67 10.64
N GLY A 25 -2.66 11.58 11.97
CA GLY A 25 -2.48 12.76 12.81
C GLY A 25 -1.11 13.41 12.65
N ALA A 26 -0.06 12.61 12.47
CA ALA A 26 1.31 13.08 12.35
C ALA A 26 1.64 13.51 10.90
N HIS A 27 2.33 14.65 10.76
CA HIS A 27 2.75 15.18 9.47
C HIS A 27 3.74 14.29 8.71
N PHE A 28 4.43 13.42 9.39
CA PHE A 28 5.40 12.48 8.81
C PHE A 28 4.82 11.07 8.57
N TYR A 29 3.51 10.90 8.77
CA TYR A 29 2.83 9.62 8.57
C TYR A 29 1.45 9.83 7.94
N ASP A 30 1.43 10.14 6.66
CA ASP A 30 0.20 10.45 5.91
C ASP A 30 0.39 10.32 4.39
N VAL A 31 -0.67 10.59 3.66
CA VAL A 31 -0.73 10.70 2.20
C VAL A 31 -0.90 12.17 1.81
N TYR A 32 -0.11 12.64 0.84
CA TYR A 32 -0.11 14.02 0.38
C TYR A 32 -0.34 14.12 -1.12
N GLU A 33 -1.08 15.15 -1.53
CA GLU A 33 -1.30 15.47 -2.93
C GLU A 33 -0.07 16.18 -3.50
N THR A 34 0.30 15.83 -4.73
CA THR A 34 1.41 16.44 -5.47
C THR A 34 0.91 17.45 -6.51
N LYS A 35 1.84 18.21 -7.10
CA LYS A 35 1.55 19.25 -8.10
C LYS A 35 0.68 18.77 -9.26
N ASP A 36 0.83 17.52 -9.67
CA ASP A 36 0.10 16.88 -10.78
C ASP A 36 -1.20 16.18 -10.34
N LYS A 37 -1.69 16.48 -9.12
CA LYS A 37 -2.92 15.92 -8.55
C LYS A 37 -2.88 14.40 -8.36
N LYS A 38 -1.69 13.85 -8.28
CA LYS A 38 -1.43 12.49 -7.84
C LYS A 38 -1.08 12.49 -6.35
N TYR A 39 -0.76 11.33 -5.78
CA TYR A 39 -0.53 11.21 -4.35
C TYR A 39 0.74 10.43 -4.06
N ILE A 40 1.37 10.80 -2.94
CA ILE A 40 2.48 10.07 -2.33
C ILE A 40 2.14 9.73 -0.89
N SER A 41 2.75 8.71 -0.34
CA SER A 41 2.67 8.38 1.08
C SER A 41 4.06 8.44 1.72
N ILE A 42 4.10 8.92 2.96
CA ILE A 42 5.30 8.92 3.79
C ILE A 42 5.01 8.25 5.13
N GLY A 43 6.03 7.62 5.72
CA GLY A 43 5.94 6.93 7.01
C GLY A 43 7.23 7.06 7.81
N SER A 44 7.86 8.24 7.81
CA SER A 44 9.18 8.52 8.38
C SER A 44 9.12 8.68 9.92
N ILE A 45 8.75 7.60 10.63
CA ILE A 45 8.54 7.63 12.09
C ILE A 45 9.86 7.74 12.84
N GLU A 46 10.85 6.93 12.48
CA GLU A 46 12.15 6.88 13.13
C GLU A 46 12.97 8.13 12.84
N PRO A 47 13.72 8.66 13.83
CA PRO A 47 14.44 9.93 13.68
C PRO A 47 15.39 9.99 12.47
N GLN A 48 16.05 8.88 12.11
CA GLN A 48 16.95 8.83 10.97
C GLN A 48 16.19 8.92 9.63
N PHE A 49 15.01 8.32 9.52
CA PHE A 49 14.17 8.39 8.31
C PHE A 49 13.52 9.76 8.19
N TYR A 50 13.13 10.36 9.33
CA TYR A 50 12.61 11.73 9.36
C TYR A 50 13.67 12.76 8.97
N ALA A 51 14.89 12.64 9.48
CA ALA A 51 15.99 13.51 9.07
C ALA A 51 16.26 13.42 7.56
N LEU A 52 16.20 12.20 7.00
CA LEU A 52 16.35 11.98 5.56
C LEU A 52 15.18 12.58 4.76
N LEU A 53 13.95 12.50 5.26
CA LEU A 53 12.79 13.18 4.68
C LEU A 53 13.02 14.69 4.58
N LEU A 54 13.46 15.33 5.67
CA LEU A 54 13.74 16.77 5.69
C LEU A 54 14.85 17.14 4.70
N GLU A 55 15.91 16.35 4.63
CA GLU A 55 17.00 16.52 3.67
C GLU A 55 16.50 16.44 2.23
N LYS A 56 15.80 15.35 1.88
CA LYS A 56 15.33 15.10 0.50
C LYS A 56 14.26 16.07 0.04
N ALA A 57 13.42 16.53 0.95
CA ALA A 57 12.42 17.55 0.69
C ALA A 57 12.99 19.00 0.78
N ASN A 58 14.27 19.14 1.15
CA ASN A 58 14.96 20.42 1.39
C ASN A 58 14.22 21.33 2.41
N ILE A 59 13.77 20.72 3.50
CA ILE A 59 13.08 21.42 4.59
C ILE A 59 14.12 21.91 5.60
N GLN A 60 14.20 23.23 5.78
CA GLN A 60 15.12 23.91 6.73
C GLN A 60 14.38 24.71 7.79
N ASP A 61 13.05 24.58 7.86
CA ASP A 61 12.22 25.28 8.82
C ASP A 61 12.37 24.63 10.21
N PRO A 62 12.83 25.41 11.25
CA PRO A 62 13.04 24.89 12.60
C PRO A 62 11.78 24.38 13.30
N ASP A 63 10.58 24.68 12.79
CA ASP A 63 9.36 24.12 13.35
C ASP A 63 9.33 22.59 13.21
N PHE A 64 10.04 22.01 12.23
CA PHE A 64 10.15 20.56 12.02
C PHE A 64 11.14 19.86 12.96
N ASP A 65 11.96 20.60 13.75
CA ASP A 65 12.96 20.00 14.65
C ASP A 65 12.32 19.15 15.78
N ASP A 66 11.09 19.47 16.16
CA ASP A 66 10.35 18.78 17.22
C ASP A 66 9.29 17.84 16.65
N GLN A 67 9.77 16.76 15.97
CA GLN A 67 8.97 15.79 15.25
C GLN A 67 7.75 15.28 16.04
N MET A 68 7.95 14.94 17.33
CA MET A 68 6.94 14.26 18.14
C MET A 68 5.99 15.22 18.89
N ASN A 69 6.13 16.52 18.68
CA ASN A 69 5.23 17.51 19.29
C ASN A 69 3.86 17.52 18.61
N ARG A 70 2.91 16.83 19.22
CA ARG A 70 1.55 16.66 18.69
C ARG A 70 0.80 17.98 18.49
N GLU A 71 1.10 18.99 19.27
CA GLU A 71 0.46 20.32 19.15
C GLU A 71 0.86 21.02 17.85
N LYS A 72 2.06 20.72 17.33
CA LYS A 72 2.55 21.27 16.06
C LYS A 72 2.09 20.47 14.84
N TRP A 73 1.66 19.22 14.99
CA TRP A 73 1.36 18.36 13.85
C TRP A 73 0.38 18.97 12.84
N PRO A 74 -0.74 19.60 13.23
CA PRO A 74 -1.64 20.22 12.25
C PRO A 74 -0.95 21.29 11.39
N LEU A 75 -0.20 22.20 12.03
CA LEU A 75 0.56 23.23 11.33
C LEU A 75 1.62 22.63 10.39
N LEU A 76 2.34 21.61 10.86
CA LEU A 76 3.38 20.94 10.08
C LEU A 76 2.80 20.14 8.91
N LYS A 77 1.58 19.64 9.03
CA LYS A 77 0.85 19.01 7.91
C LYS A 77 0.56 20.01 6.80
N ASP A 78 0.05 21.18 7.13
CA ASP A 78 -0.20 22.22 6.14
C ASP A 78 1.10 22.63 5.43
N LYS A 79 2.19 22.83 6.19
CA LYS A 79 3.50 23.18 5.63
C LYS A 79 4.07 22.09 4.70
N ILE A 80 3.99 20.82 5.08
CA ILE A 80 4.55 19.72 4.28
C ILE A 80 3.69 19.45 3.04
N GLU A 81 2.38 19.66 3.13
CA GLU A 81 1.47 19.61 1.98
C GLU A 81 1.86 20.66 0.93
N ASP A 82 2.08 21.91 1.34
CA ASP A 82 2.55 22.96 0.45
C ASP A 82 3.87 22.58 -0.23
N ILE A 83 4.79 21.95 0.50
CA ILE A 83 6.07 21.48 -0.04
C ILE A 83 5.84 20.37 -1.09
N PHE A 84 4.99 19.36 -0.80
CA PHE A 84 4.74 18.28 -1.75
C PHE A 84 4.00 18.76 -3.01
N GLN A 85 3.23 19.82 -2.94
CA GLN A 85 2.60 20.46 -4.10
C GLN A 85 3.59 21.20 -5.02
N THR A 86 4.86 21.37 -4.64
CA THR A 86 5.88 22.04 -5.48
C THR A 86 6.37 21.17 -6.65
N LYS A 87 6.26 19.86 -6.58
CA LYS A 87 6.74 18.90 -7.57
C LYS A 87 5.66 17.86 -7.91
N THR A 88 5.81 17.24 -9.07
CA THR A 88 4.98 16.10 -9.48
C THR A 88 5.33 14.86 -8.67
N ARG A 89 4.44 13.87 -8.66
CA ARG A 89 4.69 12.57 -8.02
C ARG A 89 5.98 11.92 -8.53
N ASP A 90 6.20 11.96 -9.83
CA ASP A 90 7.37 11.31 -10.45
C ASP A 90 8.67 12.04 -10.08
N GLU A 91 8.65 13.39 -9.94
CA GLU A 91 9.80 14.14 -9.44
C GLU A 91 10.12 13.78 -7.99
N TRP A 92 9.10 13.57 -7.14
CA TRP A 92 9.29 13.08 -5.77
C TRP A 92 9.80 11.64 -5.73
N CYS A 93 9.30 10.75 -6.59
CA CYS A 93 9.81 9.38 -6.74
C CYS A 93 11.31 9.40 -7.05
N ASN A 94 11.75 10.22 -8.00
CA ASN A 94 13.17 10.34 -8.36
C ASN A 94 14.06 10.81 -7.19
N LEU A 95 13.52 11.56 -6.25
CA LEU A 95 14.26 12.05 -5.07
C LEU A 95 14.28 11.04 -3.90
N MET A 96 13.22 10.27 -3.72
CA MET A 96 12.95 9.55 -2.49
C MET A 96 12.88 8.02 -2.65
N GLU A 97 12.47 7.48 -3.80
CA GLU A 97 12.47 6.02 -4.01
C GLU A 97 13.89 5.45 -3.97
N GLY A 98 14.01 4.25 -3.42
CA GLY A 98 15.31 3.61 -3.23
C GLY A 98 16.14 4.20 -2.08
N THR A 99 15.56 5.08 -1.26
CA THR A 99 16.15 5.62 -0.03
C THR A 99 15.36 5.16 1.21
N ASP A 100 15.92 5.36 2.40
CA ASP A 100 15.28 5.01 3.67
C ASP A 100 14.29 6.08 4.19
N VAL A 101 13.72 6.90 3.31
CA VAL A 101 12.71 7.92 3.69
C VAL A 101 11.40 7.31 4.17
N CYS A 102 11.15 6.03 3.91
CA CYS A 102 9.84 5.39 4.06
C CYS A 102 8.76 6.07 3.19
N PHE A 103 9.10 6.24 1.93
CA PHE A 103 8.29 6.89 0.90
C PHE A 103 7.73 5.85 -0.09
N SER A 104 6.53 6.11 -0.61
CA SER A 104 5.99 5.36 -1.75
C SER A 104 5.01 6.22 -2.56
N PRO A 105 4.99 6.11 -3.91
CA PRO A 105 3.90 6.67 -4.69
C PRO A 105 2.59 5.94 -4.42
N VAL A 106 1.47 6.65 -4.42
CA VAL A 106 0.14 6.06 -4.47
C VAL A 106 -0.21 5.82 -5.92
N LEU A 107 -0.38 4.55 -6.29
CA LEU A 107 -0.61 4.13 -7.66
C LEU A 107 -2.09 3.83 -7.89
N SER A 108 -2.59 4.19 -9.07
CA SER A 108 -3.88 3.69 -9.54
C SER A 108 -3.80 2.20 -9.89
N ILE A 109 -4.96 1.55 -10.02
CA ILE A 109 -5.04 0.13 -10.41
C ILE A 109 -4.31 -0.11 -11.75
N ASN A 110 -4.39 0.84 -12.68
CA ASN A 110 -3.76 0.72 -13.99
C ASN A 110 -2.24 0.95 -13.95
N GLU A 111 -1.74 1.74 -13.01
CA GLU A 111 -0.31 2.02 -12.85
C GLU A 111 0.40 0.89 -12.06
N ALA A 112 -0.27 0.26 -11.12
CA ALA A 112 0.33 -0.73 -10.24
C ALA A 112 1.02 -1.89 -10.97
N PRO A 113 0.47 -2.50 -12.05
CA PRO A 113 1.14 -3.58 -12.78
C PRO A 113 2.43 -3.16 -13.50
N THR A 114 2.57 -1.89 -13.84
CA THR A 114 3.73 -1.36 -14.59
C THR A 114 4.77 -0.69 -13.71
N HIS A 115 4.53 -0.58 -12.40
CA HIS A 115 5.51 -0.04 -11.47
C HIS A 115 6.70 -0.98 -11.33
N GLN A 116 7.93 -0.44 -11.38
CA GLN A 116 9.16 -1.25 -11.45
C GLN A 116 9.28 -2.27 -10.32
N HIS A 117 8.98 -1.88 -9.08
CA HIS A 117 8.96 -2.81 -7.94
C HIS A 117 8.02 -4.01 -8.16
N ASN A 118 6.83 -3.77 -8.71
CA ASN A 118 5.86 -4.82 -8.97
C ASN A 118 6.27 -5.72 -10.13
N ILE A 119 6.94 -5.15 -11.15
CA ILE A 119 7.55 -5.91 -12.26
C ILE A 119 8.64 -6.83 -11.72
N ASP A 120 9.61 -6.27 -10.99
CA ASP A 120 10.75 -7.01 -10.44
C ASP A 120 10.31 -8.13 -9.47
N ARG A 121 9.19 -7.91 -8.79
CA ARG A 121 8.59 -8.88 -7.88
C ARG A 121 7.60 -9.82 -8.55
N GLU A 122 7.33 -9.65 -9.85
CA GLU A 122 6.28 -10.42 -10.54
C GLU A 122 4.95 -10.44 -9.75
N THR A 123 4.58 -9.26 -9.21
CA THR A 123 3.39 -9.11 -8.36
C THR A 123 2.11 -9.36 -9.14
N PHE A 124 2.14 -9.10 -10.43
CA PHE A 124 1.03 -9.31 -11.36
C PHE A 124 1.43 -10.32 -12.43
N VAL A 125 0.44 -11.00 -13.00
CA VAL A 125 0.58 -11.95 -14.09
C VAL A 125 -0.58 -11.75 -15.07
N GLU A 126 -0.32 -11.98 -16.36
CA GLU A 126 -1.36 -12.01 -17.38
C GLU A 126 -1.74 -13.46 -17.69
N ILE A 127 -3.03 -13.79 -17.58
CA ILE A 127 -3.60 -15.09 -17.90
C ILE A 127 -4.80 -14.87 -18.81
N ASP A 128 -4.73 -15.41 -20.00
CA ASP A 128 -5.78 -15.32 -21.04
C ASP A 128 -6.21 -13.86 -21.32
N GLY A 129 -5.21 -12.96 -21.41
CA GLY A 129 -5.42 -11.53 -21.66
C GLY A 129 -5.89 -10.72 -20.45
N VAL A 130 -5.99 -11.32 -19.26
CA VAL A 130 -6.40 -10.64 -18.03
C VAL A 130 -5.19 -10.48 -17.10
N VAL A 131 -4.83 -9.21 -16.82
CA VAL A 131 -3.82 -8.89 -15.80
C VAL A 131 -4.46 -9.02 -14.42
N GLN A 132 -3.84 -9.84 -13.56
CA GLN A 132 -4.34 -10.11 -12.21
C GLN A 132 -3.18 -10.28 -11.22
N PRO A 133 -3.43 -10.18 -9.90
CA PRO A 133 -2.41 -10.47 -8.90
C PRO A 133 -1.89 -11.90 -9.05
N ASN A 134 -0.57 -12.05 -8.95
CA ASN A 134 0.08 -13.36 -8.89
C ASN A 134 -0.12 -14.01 -7.52
N VAL A 135 0.23 -15.29 -7.40
CA VAL A 135 0.08 -16.04 -6.15
C VAL A 135 0.94 -15.48 -5.02
N ALA A 136 0.37 -15.44 -3.82
CA ALA A 136 1.05 -15.11 -2.57
C ALA A 136 0.42 -15.92 -1.42
N PRO A 137 1.25 -16.36 -0.42
CA PRO A 137 2.70 -16.22 -0.32
C PRO A 137 3.45 -17.15 -1.29
N ARG A 138 4.71 -16.83 -1.56
CA ARG A 138 5.60 -17.66 -2.38
C ARG A 138 6.39 -18.59 -1.46
N PHE A 139 6.20 -19.89 -1.64
CA PHE A 139 6.88 -20.92 -0.85
C PHE A 139 8.08 -21.47 -1.61
N SER A 140 9.22 -21.61 -0.93
CA SER A 140 10.45 -22.13 -1.54
C SER A 140 10.41 -23.63 -1.84
N ARG A 141 9.56 -24.41 -1.15
CA ARG A 141 9.50 -25.86 -1.26
C ARG A 141 8.25 -26.39 -1.97
N THR A 142 7.10 -25.72 -1.76
CA THR A 142 5.83 -26.07 -2.40
C THR A 142 5.32 -24.85 -3.14
N GLU A 143 5.67 -24.76 -4.42
CA GLU A 143 5.33 -23.61 -5.26
C GLU A 143 3.81 -23.53 -5.48
N SER A 144 3.22 -22.38 -5.17
CA SER A 144 1.83 -22.08 -5.51
C SER A 144 1.73 -21.67 -6.97
N LYS A 145 0.71 -22.14 -7.68
CA LYS A 145 0.48 -21.83 -9.10
C LYS A 145 -0.98 -21.47 -9.35
N ILE A 146 -1.20 -20.54 -10.26
CA ILE A 146 -2.52 -20.27 -10.82
C ILE A 146 -2.81 -21.40 -11.82
N LYS A 147 -3.94 -22.08 -11.67
CA LYS A 147 -4.28 -23.25 -12.49
C LYS A 147 -4.83 -22.89 -13.88
N GLY A 148 -5.30 -21.67 -14.07
CA GLY A 148 -5.89 -21.20 -15.31
C GLY A 148 -6.64 -19.89 -15.14
N PRO A 149 -7.32 -19.41 -16.19
CA PRO A 149 -8.17 -18.23 -16.14
C PRO A 149 -9.39 -18.45 -15.23
N SER A 150 -10.16 -17.39 -15.00
CA SER A 150 -11.45 -17.50 -14.33
C SER A 150 -12.39 -18.37 -15.19
N ALA A 151 -13.04 -19.35 -14.56
CA ALA A 151 -13.99 -20.21 -15.24
C ALA A 151 -15.19 -19.43 -15.78
N ILE A 152 -15.65 -19.79 -16.96
CA ILE A 152 -16.94 -19.33 -17.46
C ILE A 152 -18.10 -20.04 -16.75
N ASN A 153 -19.28 -19.44 -16.74
CA ASN A 153 -20.42 -20.02 -16.06
C ASN A 153 -20.75 -21.42 -16.57
N GLY A 154 -20.73 -22.40 -15.68
CA GLY A 154 -21.05 -23.79 -15.99
C GLY A 154 -19.90 -24.63 -16.54
N GLU A 155 -18.72 -24.06 -16.79
CA GLU A 155 -17.55 -24.77 -17.38
C GLU A 155 -17.19 -26.06 -16.65
N HIS A 156 -17.30 -26.06 -15.33
CA HIS A 156 -16.92 -27.21 -14.49
C HIS A 156 -18.11 -27.99 -13.92
N ASN A 157 -19.33 -27.76 -14.39
CA ASN A 157 -20.52 -28.37 -13.81
C ASN A 157 -20.42 -29.92 -13.78
N GLU A 158 -20.06 -30.51 -14.91
CA GLU A 158 -19.96 -31.97 -15.01
C GLU A 158 -18.68 -32.49 -14.36
N THR A 159 -17.54 -31.88 -14.66
CA THR A 159 -16.22 -32.36 -14.19
C THR A 159 -16.09 -32.30 -12.69
N ALA A 160 -16.55 -31.21 -12.06
CA ALA A 160 -16.48 -31.03 -10.60
C ALA A 160 -17.33 -32.07 -9.87
N LEU A 161 -18.51 -32.37 -10.35
CA LEU A 161 -19.38 -33.39 -9.74
C LEU A 161 -18.80 -34.82 -9.87
N MET A 162 -18.22 -35.15 -11.04
CA MET A 162 -17.55 -36.42 -11.25
C MET A 162 -16.28 -36.55 -10.36
N GLU A 163 -15.49 -35.51 -10.21
CA GLU A 163 -14.33 -35.49 -9.30
C GLU A 163 -14.73 -35.70 -7.85
N TRP A 164 -15.93 -35.30 -7.47
CA TRP A 164 -16.50 -35.53 -6.14
C TRP A 164 -17.11 -36.97 -5.99
N GLY A 165 -16.98 -37.78 -7.01
CA GLY A 165 -17.40 -39.18 -6.99
C GLY A 165 -18.86 -39.43 -7.38
N ILE A 166 -19.55 -38.42 -7.97
CA ILE A 166 -20.88 -38.60 -8.52
C ILE A 166 -20.75 -39.32 -9.89
N SER A 167 -21.55 -40.35 -10.11
CA SER A 167 -21.50 -41.10 -11.34
C SER A 167 -21.90 -40.23 -12.56
N GLU A 168 -21.24 -40.46 -13.70
CA GLU A 168 -21.51 -39.77 -14.96
C GLU A 168 -22.98 -39.81 -15.35
N GLU A 169 -23.62 -40.97 -15.16
CA GLU A 169 -25.05 -41.16 -15.43
C GLU A 169 -25.92 -40.20 -14.61
N LYS A 170 -25.56 -40.02 -13.32
CA LYS A 170 -26.30 -39.10 -12.43
C LYS A 170 -26.01 -37.64 -12.76
N VAL A 171 -24.76 -37.31 -13.12
CA VAL A 171 -24.41 -35.97 -13.56
C VAL A 171 -25.20 -35.57 -14.81
N LYS A 172 -25.25 -36.44 -15.84
CA LYS A 172 -26.03 -36.20 -17.05
C LYS A 172 -27.54 -36.07 -16.83
N SER A 173 -28.06 -36.55 -15.70
CA SER A 173 -29.46 -36.39 -15.35
C SER A 173 -29.77 -35.04 -14.66
N ILE A 174 -28.73 -34.27 -14.29
CA ILE A 174 -28.86 -33.00 -13.61
C ILE A 174 -28.85 -31.82 -14.60
N PHE A 175 -28.10 -31.98 -15.69
CA PHE A 175 -27.95 -30.99 -16.75
C PHE A 175 -28.55 -31.51 -18.09
#